data_b89ad8e26c29c027f3c9d4a3b2a3ab8b
#
_entry.id   b89ad8e26c29c027f3c9d4a3b2a3ab8b
#
_cell.length_a   1.000
_cell.length_b   1.000
_cell.length_c   1.000
_cell.angle_alpha   90.00
_cell.angle_beta   90.00
_cell.angle_gamma   90.00
#
_symmetry.space_group_name_H-M   'P 1'
#
loop_
_entity.id
_entity.type
_entity.pdbx_description
1 polymer ?
#
loop_
_entity_poly.entity_id
_entity_poly.type
_entity_poly.pdbx_seq_one_letter_code
_entity_poly.pdbx_strand_id
1 'polypeptide(L)'
;AVRVAARRWLSDGDFVLRVLPFEDRAAAAAGPDRSAPPMPDTFPEARFPDFERGRLSNGLELIVATRRDVPVINFNLLLDAGYAADQFGKPGTASLAMSMLDEGTESRSALEISDELSMLGASIGAGSVLDVSFVTLSTLTETLDASLDLYADVILRPAFPDNEFERLRRQQLAAIQREKVRPVSMGLRVLPRLLYGEGHAYDLPLTGSGTEATVGALELDDLRQFHGTWFKPGNATMVIVGDTDLATIQPRLEALFAGWAPGSVPTKNIAAVPQPRGGQVYLVNRPEAEQTVIFAAQLAPPTANPDEIALQAMNDVLGGDFTSRINMNLREDKNWSYGASTALVGAEGQRPFFVYAPVQTDSTGPAIKEIIAELEAIRGSRPPTPEEVEKVKARTTLSLPGRWETGGAVAGSLGEIVRFGLPDDWWSTYSGRVRALEVEDVAAAAGNYVLPDNLVWVIVGDLSRIEAEVRALGLGDIEFIDADGRRVP
;
A
#
# COMPACT_ATOMS: atom_id res chain seq x y z
N ALA A 1 43.55 -3.45 8.10
CA ALA A 1 42.46 -3.22 9.07
C ALA A 1 41.55 -4.45 9.18
N VAL A 2 40.89 -4.94 8.11
CA VAL A 2 39.90 -6.06 8.15
C VAL A 2 40.49 -7.36 8.70
N ARG A 3 41.70 -7.75 8.21
CA ARG A 3 42.41 -8.97 8.68
C ARG A 3 42.78 -8.90 10.18
N VAL A 4 43.10 -7.73 10.69
CA VAL A 4 43.42 -7.51 12.11
C VAL A 4 42.14 -7.62 12.96
N ALA A 5 41.07 -7.01 12.52
CA ALA A 5 39.77 -7.11 13.20
C ALA A 5 39.26 -8.56 13.20
N ALA A 6 39.32 -9.25 12.07
CA ALA A 6 38.93 -10.66 11.98
C ALA A 6 39.72 -11.55 12.95
N ARG A 7 41.07 -11.40 12.99
CA ARG A 7 41.88 -12.13 13.95
C ARG A 7 41.59 -11.81 15.41
N ARG A 8 41.21 -10.55 15.70
CA ARG A 8 40.90 -10.12 17.07
C ARG A 8 39.55 -10.66 17.57
N TRP A 9 38.55 -10.76 16.69
CA TRP A 9 37.19 -11.04 17.08
C TRP A 9 36.67 -12.43 16.68
N LEU A 10 37.36 -13.13 15.76
CA LEU A 10 36.91 -14.42 15.23
C LEU A 10 37.90 -15.56 15.50
N SER A 11 39.03 -15.31 16.22
CA SER A 11 40.09 -16.32 16.43
C SER A 11 40.12 -16.95 17.82
N ASP A 12 39.36 -16.42 18.79
CA ASP A 12 39.38 -16.92 20.17
C ASP A 12 37.97 -17.30 20.64
N GLY A 13 37.73 -18.61 20.64
CA GLY A 13 36.56 -19.22 21.28
C GLY A 13 35.31 -19.28 20.42
N ASP A 14 35.02 -20.43 19.90
CA ASP A 14 33.71 -20.70 19.28
C ASP A 14 32.69 -21.06 20.34
N PHE A 15 31.53 -20.36 20.37
CA PHE A 15 30.39 -20.82 21.14
C PHE A 15 29.59 -21.81 20.31
N VAL A 16 29.60 -23.08 20.69
CA VAL A 16 28.83 -24.13 20.01
C VAL A 16 27.57 -24.41 20.79
N LEU A 17 26.44 -23.94 20.30
CA LEU A 17 25.13 -24.34 20.82
C LEU A 17 24.69 -25.67 20.18
N ARG A 18 24.56 -26.70 21.00
CA ARG A 18 23.95 -27.98 20.58
C ARG A 18 22.50 -28.00 20.97
N VAL A 19 21.60 -28.03 20.02
CA VAL A 19 20.18 -28.26 20.27
C VAL A 19 19.94 -29.75 20.18
N LEU A 20 19.65 -30.36 21.31
CA LEU A 20 19.31 -31.78 21.39
C LEU A 20 17.82 -31.92 21.57
N PRO A 21 17.19 -33.03 21.11
CA PRO A 21 15.82 -33.33 21.43
C PRO A 21 15.66 -33.35 22.95
N PHE A 22 14.53 -32.83 23.44
CA PHE A 22 14.20 -32.98 24.86
C PHE A 22 14.07 -34.47 25.17
N GLU A 23 14.64 -34.92 26.30
CA GLU A 23 14.27 -36.21 26.86
C GLU A 23 12.76 -36.21 27.14
N ASP A 24 12.08 -37.34 26.88
CA ASP A 24 10.66 -37.51 27.18
C ASP A 24 10.42 -37.24 28.67
N ARG A 25 10.15 -36.01 28.99
CA ARG A 25 9.70 -35.64 30.35
C ARG A 25 8.22 -35.94 30.41
N ALA A 26 7.84 -36.92 31.23
CA ALA A 26 6.46 -37.10 31.59
C ALA A 26 5.87 -35.73 31.99
N ALA A 27 4.87 -35.26 31.30
CA ALA A 27 4.20 -34.02 31.63
C ALA A 27 3.70 -34.10 33.05
N ALA A 28 4.04 -33.14 33.91
CA ALA A 28 3.47 -33.07 35.25
C ALA A 28 1.93 -33.06 35.12
N ALA A 29 1.27 -33.95 35.84
CA ALA A 29 -0.17 -34.22 35.70
C ALA A 29 -1.10 -33.08 36.14
N ALA A 30 -0.61 -31.85 36.28
CA ALA A 30 -1.38 -30.70 36.77
C ALA A 30 -0.89 -29.38 36.15
N GLY A 31 -0.64 -29.34 34.80
CA GLY A 31 -0.46 -28.09 34.08
C GLY A 31 -1.80 -27.49 33.65
N PRO A 32 -1.83 -26.18 33.32
CA PRO A 32 -3.03 -25.60 32.72
C PRO A 32 -3.38 -26.34 31.42
N ASP A 33 -4.67 -26.55 31.18
CA ASP A 33 -5.16 -27.10 29.91
C ASP A 33 -4.69 -26.21 28.75
N ARG A 34 -3.95 -26.80 27.83
CA ARG A 34 -3.41 -26.13 26.62
C ARG A 34 -3.98 -26.71 25.33
N SER A 35 -5.07 -27.44 25.41
CA SER A 35 -5.76 -28.04 24.26
C SER A 35 -6.38 -26.98 23.37
N ALA A 36 -6.72 -25.80 23.95
CA ALA A 36 -7.19 -24.62 23.22
C ALA A 36 -6.61 -23.32 23.83
N PRO A 37 -6.47 -22.24 23.04
CA PRO A 37 -6.17 -20.94 23.60
C PRO A 37 -7.26 -20.50 24.58
N PRO A 38 -6.92 -19.82 25.68
CA PRO A 38 -7.94 -19.26 26.56
C PRO A 38 -8.74 -18.20 25.78
N MET A 39 -10.04 -18.37 25.73
CA MET A 39 -10.95 -17.43 25.09
C MET A 39 -11.57 -16.54 26.18
N PRO A 40 -11.63 -15.21 25.99
CA PRO A 40 -12.35 -14.34 26.90
C PRO A 40 -13.86 -14.57 26.77
N ASP A 41 -14.59 -14.46 27.88
CA ASP A 41 -16.06 -14.59 27.88
C ASP A 41 -16.73 -13.51 27.01
N THR A 42 -16.10 -12.34 26.91
CA THR A 42 -16.53 -11.24 26.06
C THR A 42 -15.31 -10.58 25.41
N PHE A 43 -15.40 -10.34 24.12
CA PHE A 43 -14.38 -9.58 23.41
C PHE A 43 -14.63 -8.08 23.61
N PRO A 44 -13.59 -7.28 23.94
CA PRO A 44 -13.73 -5.84 24.06
C PRO A 44 -14.13 -5.24 22.73
N GLU A 45 -15.08 -4.30 22.74
CA GLU A 45 -15.39 -3.51 21.57
C GLU A 45 -14.28 -2.48 21.31
N ALA A 46 -13.69 -2.51 20.12
CA ALA A 46 -12.81 -1.47 19.68
C ALA A 46 -13.62 -0.20 19.40
N ARG A 47 -13.23 0.91 20.02
CA ARG A 47 -13.76 2.24 19.73
C ARG A 47 -12.73 3.04 18.97
N PHE A 48 -13.13 3.56 17.81
CA PHE A 48 -12.31 4.56 17.13
C PHE A 48 -12.35 5.87 17.92
N PRO A 49 -11.21 6.56 18.11
CA PRO A 49 -11.18 7.83 18.84
C PRO A 49 -12.06 8.89 18.16
N ASP A 50 -12.71 9.71 18.97
CA ASP A 50 -13.38 10.92 18.50
C ASP A 50 -12.34 11.91 17.96
N PHE A 51 -12.72 12.70 16.96
CA PHE A 51 -11.87 13.73 16.37
C PHE A 51 -12.65 14.99 16.06
N GLU A 52 -11.95 16.10 15.96
CA GLU A 52 -12.49 17.41 15.62
C GLU A 52 -11.96 17.86 14.25
N ARG A 53 -12.78 18.61 13.51
CA ARG A 53 -12.36 19.26 12.28
C ARG A 53 -12.15 20.74 12.50
N GLY A 54 -11.06 21.26 11.95
CA GLY A 54 -10.73 22.68 11.91
C GLY A 54 -10.30 23.10 10.51
N ARG A 55 -10.10 24.39 10.33
CA ARG A 55 -9.58 24.95 9.09
C ARG A 55 -8.77 26.19 9.39
N LEU A 56 -7.60 26.31 8.76
CA LEU A 56 -6.80 27.53 8.81
C LEU A 56 -7.33 28.59 7.84
N SER A 57 -6.96 29.83 8.08
CA SER A 57 -7.39 30.98 7.27
C SER A 57 -6.97 30.88 5.79
N ASN A 58 -5.85 30.18 5.51
CA ASN A 58 -5.36 29.93 4.16
C ASN A 58 -6.07 28.75 3.44
N GLY A 59 -6.96 28.05 4.12
CA GLY A 59 -7.74 26.94 3.56
C GLY A 59 -7.25 25.53 3.90
N LEU A 60 -6.13 25.36 4.62
CA LEU A 60 -5.67 24.05 5.08
C LEU A 60 -6.69 23.45 6.06
N GLU A 61 -7.15 22.25 5.76
CA GLU A 61 -8.05 21.50 6.64
C GLU A 61 -7.27 20.77 7.73
N LEU A 62 -7.86 20.72 8.93
CA LEU A 62 -7.30 20.02 10.09
C LEU A 62 -8.26 18.92 10.56
N ILE A 63 -7.70 17.79 10.95
CA ILE A 63 -8.40 16.71 11.67
C ILE A 63 -7.57 16.41 12.91
N VAL A 64 -8.15 16.57 14.10
CA VAL A 64 -7.43 16.42 15.37
C VAL A 64 -8.11 15.39 16.25
N ALA A 65 -7.39 14.30 16.58
CA ALA A 65 -7.82 13.30 17.55
C ALA A 65 -6.92 13.35 18.77
N THR A 66 -7.48 13.73 19.92
CA THR A 66 -6.75 13.86 21.18
C THR A 66 -6.46 12.50 21.79
N ARG A 67 -5.18 12.21 22.04
CA ARG A 67 -4.71 11.03 22.79
C ARG A 67 -3.60 11.42 23.74
N ARG A 68 -3.85 11.34 25.06
CA ARG A 68 -2.94 11.79 26.11
C ARG A 68 -2.25 10.66 26.88
N ASP A 69 -2.30 9.43 26.33
CA ASP A 69 -1.70 8.26 26.97
C ASP A 69 -0.17 8.30 26.99
N VAL A 70 0.41 8.95 25.97
CA VAL A 70 1.85 9.16 25.82
C VAL A 70 2.11 10.60 25.33
N PRO A 71 3.22 11.24 25.74
CA PRO A 71 3.54 12.63 25.39
C PRO A 71 4.11 12.72 23.96
N VAL A 72 3.39 12.20 22.97
CA VAL A 72 3.76 12.17 21.55
C VAL A 72 2.63 12.73 20.72
N ILE A 73 2.99 13.48 19.70
CA ILE A 73 2.04 14.01 18.70
C ILE A 73 2.51 13.59 17.31
N ASN A 74 1.59 13.02 16.55
CA ASN A 74 1.81 12.61 15.17
C ASN A 74 1.05 13.55 14.24
N PHE A 75 1.73 14.07 13.24
CA PHE A 75 1.18 14.88 12.17
C PHE A 75 1.30 14.09 10.87
N ASN A 76 0.28 14.15 10.03
CA ASN A 76 0.29 13.61 8.69
C ASN A 76 -0.37 14.62 7.75
N LEU A 77 0.44 15.38 7.01
CA LEU A 77 -0.04 16.24 5.94
C LEU A 77 -0.29 15.37 4.72
N LEU A 78 -1.53 15.31 4.27
CA LEU A 78 -1.95 14.64 3.06
C LEU A 78 -2.22 15.67 1.98
N LEU A 79 -1.60 15.47 0.82
CA LEU A 79 -1.80 16.29 -0.38
C LEU A 79 -2.51 15.43 -1.42
N ASP A 80 -3.58 15.93 -2.02
CA ASP A 80 -4.26 15.25 -3.15
C ASP A 80 -3.40 15.35 -4.43
N ALA A 81 -2.21 14.77 -4.36
CA ALA A 81 -1.15 14.82 -5.36
C ALA A 81 -0.23 13.60 -5.26
N GLY A 82 -0.80 12.40 -5.26
CA GLY A 82 -0.03 11.16 -5.37
C GLY A 82 0.66 11.03 -6.73
N TYR A 83 1.31 9.89 -7.00
CA TYR A 83 1.97 9.72 -8.30
C TYR A 83 0.98 9.70 -9.48
N ALA A 84 -0.35 9.60 -9.24
CA ALA A 84 -1.37 9.90 -10.27
C ALA A 84 -1.28 11.35 -10.81
N ALA A 85 -0.71 12.29 -10.04
CA ALA A 85 -0.46 13.66 -10.47
C ALA A 85 0.66 13.76 -11.54
N ASP A 86 1.48 12.73 -11.69
CA ASP A 86 2.48 12.64 -12.76
C ASP A 86 1.87 12.63 -14.17
N GLN A 87 0.53 12.46 -14.28
CA GLN A 87 -0.22 12.68 -15.52
C GLN A 87 0.08 14.06 -16.14
N PHE A 88 0.39 15.06 -15.35
CA PHE A 88 0.69 16.43 -15.80
C PHE A 88 2.19 16.71 -15.94
N GLY A 89 3.03 15.69 -15.78
CA GLY A 89 4.48 15.80 -15.82
C GLY A 89 5.14 14.54 -16.38
N LYS A 90 6.29 14.20 -15.80
CA LYS A 90 7.01 12.99 -16.15
C LYS A 90 6.76 11.93 -15.07
N PRO A 91 6.33 10.69 -15.43
CA PRO A 91 6.20 9.60 -14.47
C PRO A 91 7.44 9.40 -13.59
N GLY A 92 7.25 9.35 -12.27
CA GLY A 92 8.30 9.27 -11.26
C GLY A 92 8.64 10.61 -10.61
N THR A 93 8.06 11.74 -11.07
CA THR A 93 8.28 13.08 -10.49
C THR A 93 7.78 13.15 -9.05
N ALA A 94 6.54 12.72 -8.78
CA ALA A 94 5.97 12.79 -7.44
C ALA A 94 6.83 12.03 -6.41
N SER A 95 7.24 10.80 -6.75
CA SER A 95 8.07 9.98 -5.87
C SER A 95 9.43 10.63 -5.60
N LEU A 96 10.08 11.20 -6.63
CA LEU A 96 11.38 11.85 -6.47
C LEU A 96 11.26 13.18 -5.72
N ALA A 97 10.22 13.99 -6.03
CA ALA A 97 9.97 15.25 -5.35
C ALA A 97 9.74 15.06 -3.84
N MET A 98 8.95 14.06 -3.48
CA MET A 98 8.70 13.72 -2.07
C MET A 98 9.97 13.22 -1.36
N SER A 99 10.80 12.45 -2.05
CA SER A 99 12.09 11.97 -1.49
C SER A 99 13.15 13.08 -1.36
N MET A 100 12.92 14.24 -1.98
CA MET A 100 13.84 15.37 -1.92
C MET A 100 13.48 16.39 -0.83
N LEU A 101 12.31 16.29 -0.19
CA LEU A 101 11.82 17.34 0.73
C LEU A 101 12.73 17.54 1.95
N ASP A 102 13.27 16.48 2.51
CA ASP A 102 14.14 16.48 3.69
C ASP A 102 15.66 16.47 3.34
N GLU A 103 15.99 16.52 2.07
CA GLU A 103 17.38 16.59 1.60
C GLU A 103 17.96 18.02 1.64
N GLY A 104 17.24 18.96 2.21
CA GLY A 104 17.64 20.33 2.49
C GLY A 104 16.53 21.33 2.29
N THR A 105 16.55 22.40 3.11
CA THR A 105 15.69 23.57 2.99
C THR A 105 16.52 24.81 2.63
N GLU A 106 15.87 25.95 2.45
CA GLU A 106 16.58 27.22 2.23
C GLU A 106 17.53 27.60 3.39
N SER A 107 17.27 27.07 4.59
CA SER A 107 18.00 27.40 5.81
C SER A 107 18.81 26.26 6.41
N ARG A 108 18.62 25.02 5.95
CA ARG A 108 19.22 23.82 6.53
C ARG A 108 19.68 22.84 5.46
N SER A 109 20.83 22.23 5.66
CA SER A 109 21.27 21.06 4.87
C SER A 109 20.58 19.78 5.37
N ALA A 110 20.65 18.70 4.58
CA ALA A 110 20.11 17.38 4.98
C ALA A 110 20.72 16.86 6.31
N LEU A 111 22.00 17.09 6.54
CA LEU A 111 22.64 16.69 7.79
C LEU A 111 22.16 17.51 8.99
N GLU A 112 21.99 18.82 8.83
CA GLU A 112 21.42 19.67 9.89
C GLU A 112 19.99 19.27 10.22
N ILE A 113 19.15 18.95 9.23
CA ILE A 113 17.80 18.41 9.44
C ILE A 113 17.86 17.12 10.25
N SER A 114 18.71 16.19 9.86
CA SER A 114 18.87 14.89 10.56
C SER A 114 19.36 15.06 12.00
N ASP A 115 20.32 15.96 12.23
CA ASP A 115 20.86 16.24 13.57
C ASP A 115 19.82 16.93 14.46
N GLU A 116 19.09 17.92 13.94
CA GLU A 116 18.00 18.60 14.67
C GLU A 116 16.91 17.61 15.06
N LEU A 117 16.43 16.76 14.13
CA LEU A 117 15.44 15.70 14.41
C LEU A 117 15.91 14.76 15.53
N SER A 118 17.17 14.34 15.46
CA SER A 118 17.78 13.48 16.49
C SER A 118 17.80 14.15 17.86
N MET A 119 18.15 15.41 17.93
CA MET A 119 18.18 16.20 19.17
C MET A 119 16.80 16.46 19.74
N LEU A 120 15.78 16.62 18.89
CA LEU A 120 14.39 16.83 19.28
C LEU A 120 13.64 15.53 19.65
N GLY A 121 14.24 14.36 19.40
CA GLY A 121 13.56 13.08 19.53
C GLY A 121 12.38 12.99 18.54
N ALA A 122 12.50 13.62 17.39
CA ALA A 122 11.48 13.70 16.37
C ALA A 122 11.87 12.92 15.09
N SER A 123 10.91 12.64 14.25
CA SER A 123 11.13 12.05 12.93
C SER A 123 10.21 12.67 11.89
N ILE A 124 10.76 12.97 10.71
CA ILE A 124 10.01 13.38 9.53
C ILE A 124 10.12 12.27 8.49
N GLY A 125 9.04 12.05 7.75
CA GLY A 125 9.01 11.15 6.59
C GLY A 125 8.13 11.73 5.51
N ALA A 126 8.49 11.51 4.25
CA ALA A 126 7.71 11.96 3.10
C ALA A 126 7.61 10.85 2.07
N GLY A 127 6.52 10.82 1.31
CA GLY A 127 6.32 9.82 0.28
C GLY A 127 5.11 10.09 -0.60
N SER A 128 4.98 9.31 -1.66
CA SER A 128 3.87 9.38 -2.60
C SER A 128 3.28 8.00 -2.82
N VAL A 129 1.96 7.91 -2.74
CA VAL A 129 1.18 6.73 -3.13
C VAL A 129 0.26 7.11 -4.28
N LEU A 130 -0.63 6.24 -4.73
CA LEU A 130 -1.42 6.48 -5.94
C LEU A 130 -2.12 7.84 -5.95
N ASP A 131 -2.96 8.11 -4.94
CA ASP A 131 -3.82 9.31 -4.92
C ASP A 131 -3.21 10.48 -4.17
N VAL A 132 -2.42 10.21 -3.12
CA VAL A 132 -1.91 11.24 -2.22
C VAL A 132 -0.40 11.16 -2.07
N SER A 133 0.22 12.34 -1.91
CA SER A 133 1.53 12.47 -1.29
C SER A 133 1.36 12.85 0.17
N PHE A 134 2.31 12.48 1.02
CA PHE A 134 2.21 12.74 2.45
C PHE A 134 3.54 13.20 3.04
N VAL A 135 3.45 14.04 4.07
CA VAL A 135 4.59 14.41 4.92
C VAL A 135 4.18 14.16 6.37
N THR A 136 4.91 13.30 7.06
CA THR A 136 4.64 12.93 8.45
C THR A 136 5.64 13.58 9.38
N LEU A 137 5.20 13.89 10.61
CA LEU A 137 6.06 14.24 11.74
C LEU A 137 5.58 13.46 12.95
N SER A 138 6.51 12.82 13.67
CA SER A 138 6.29 12.32 15.02
C SER A 138 7.22 13.04 15.97
N THR A 139 6.70 13.64 17.04
CA THR A 139 7.46 14.46 17.97
C THR A 139 6.97 14.30 19.41
N LEU A 140 7.83 14.62 20.36
CA LEU A 140 7.47 14.75 21.77
C LEU A 140 6.71 16.06 22.01
N THR A 141 5.79 16.08 22.98
CA THR A 141 5.05 17.28 23.36
C THR A 141 5.98 18.42 23.82
N GLU A 142 7.09 18.09 24.50
CA GLU A 142 8.05 19.08 25.01
C GLU A 142 8.90 19.75 23.91
N THR A 143 9.10 19.10 22.77
CA THR A 143 9.88 19.61 21.65
C THR A 143 9.00 20.03 20.46
N LEU A 144 7.67 20.12 20.67
CA LEU A 144 6.69 20.36 19.63
C LEU A 144 6.98 21.59 18.79
N ASP A 145 7.23 22.76 19.42
CA ASP A 145 7.38 24.02 18.70
C ASP A 145 8.59 23.99 17.75
N ALA A 146 9.75 23.52 18.23
CA ALA A 146 10.94 23.37 17.40
C ALA A 146 10.77 22.34 16.28
N SER A 147 10.08 21.23 16.57
CA SER A 147 9.78 20.20 15.58
C SER A 147 8.81 20.69 14.50
N LEU A 148 7.83 21.50 14.88
CA LEU A 148 6.90 22.13 13.93
C LEU A 148 7.57 23.18 13.05
N ASP A 149 8.51 23.97 13.58
CA ASP A 149 9.30 24.91 12.79
C ASP A 149 10.09 24.19 11.70
N LEU A 150 10.76 23.10 12.05
CA LEU A 150 11.47 22.26 11.09
C LEU A 150 10.53 21.59 10.07
N TYR A 151 9.40 21.08 10.54
CA TYR A 151 8.38 20.46 9.68
C TYR A 151 7.80 21.43 8.65
N ALA A 152 7.47 22.66 9.10
CA ALA A 152 7.00 23.71 8.22
C ALA A 152 8.08 24.16 7.21
N ASP A 153 9.35 24.19 7.63
CA ASP A 153 10.47 24.53 6.74
C ASP A 153 10.63 23.50 5.61
N VAL A 154 10.58 22.19 5.95
CA VAL A 154 10.63 21.07 4.99
C VAL A 154 9.47 21.14 3.99
N ILE A 155 8.25 21.44 4.46
CA ILE A 155 7.07 21.51 3.61
C ILE A 155 7.08 22.74 2.70
N LEU A 156 7.42 23.91 3.23
CA LEU A 156 7.20 25.18 2.56
C LEU A 156 8.42 25.69 1.78
N ARG A 157 9.63 25.31 2.19
CA ARG A 157 10.89 25.87 1.67
C ARG A 157 11.95 24.81 1.34
N PRO A 158 11.58 23.70 0.66
CA PRO A 158 12.58 22.71 0.24
C PRO A 158 13.54 23.36 -0.79
N ALA A 159 14.83 23.14 -0.61
CA ALA A 159 15.86 23.74 -1.48
C ALA A 159 16.06 22.96 -2.79
N PHE A 160 15.76 21.68 -2.79
CA PHE A 160 16.05 20.76 -3.91
C PHE A 160 17.51 20.86 -4.37
N PRO A 161 18.52 20.45 -3.55
CA PRO A 161 19.93 20.59 -3.90
C PRO A 161 20.33 19.72 -5.10
N ASP A 162 21.14 20.25 -6.03
CA ASP A 162 21.56 19.53 -7.25
C ASP A 162 22.26 18.21 -6.98
N ASN A 163 23.15 18.15 -5.98
CA ASN A 163 23.89 16.95 -5.62
C ASN A 163 22.99 15.84 -5.08
N GLU A 164 21.98 16.19 -4.29
CA GLU A 164 21.01 15.23 -3.74
C GLU A 164 20.03 14.77 -4.81
N PHE A 165 19.61 15.66 -5.68
CA PHE A 165 18.80 15.29 -6.85
C PHE A 165 19.49 14.23 -7.71
N GLU A 166 20.76 14.45 -8.06
CA GLU A 166 21.53 13.48 -8.85
C GLU A 166 21.74 12.14 -8.12
N ARG A 167 21.90 12.19 -6.80
CA ARG A 167 22.02 10.98 -5.98
C ARG A 167 20.70 10.19 -5.97
N LEU A 168 19.58 10.82 -5.66
CA LEU A 168 18.28 10.19 -5.56
C LEU A 168 17.76 9.73 -6.92
N ARG A 169 17.98 10.51 -7.98
CA ARG A 169 17.65 10.11 -9.36
C ARG A 169 18.36 8.80 -9.74
N ARG A 170 19.66 8.68 -9.45
CA ARG A 170 20.39 7.42 -9.68
C ARG A 170 19.85 6.27 -8.83
N GLN A 171 19.46 6.51 -7.59
CA GLN A 171 18.84 5.48 -6.74
C GLN A 171 17.50 5.02 -7.30
N GLN A 172 16.65 5.93 -7.77
CA GLN A 172 15.37 5.60 -8.38
C GLN A 172 15.56 4.81 -9.68
N LEU A 173 16.49 5.21 -10.56
CA LEU A 173 16.84 4.44 -11.76
C LEU A 173 17.32 3.02 -11.41
N ALA A 174 18.17 2.87 -10.39
CA ALA A 174 18.61 1.55 -9.93
C ALA A 174 17.44 0.74 -9.33
N ALA A 175 16.46 1.38 -8.68
CA ALA A 175 15.26 0.73 -8.20
C ALA A 175 14.41 0.21 -9.38
N ILE A 176 14.19 1.03 -10.41
CA ILE A 176 13.48 0.63 -11.64
C ILE A 176 14.15 -0.58 -12.29
N GLN A 177 15.49 -0.58 -12.41
CA GLN A 177 16.21 -1.73 -12.95
C GLN A 177 15.99 -3.00 -12.14
N ARG A 178 15.97 -2.90 -10.80
CA ARG A 178 15.63 -4.05 -9.94
C ARG A 178 14.18 -4.50 -10.11
N GLU A 179 13.25 -3.58 -10.30
CA GLU A 179 11.84 -3.91 -10.58
C GLU A 179 11.70 -4.70 -11.90
N LYS A 180 12.45 -4.32 -12.93
CA LYS A 180 12.41 -4.93 -14.26
C LYS A 180 12.99 -6.35 -14.33
N VAL A 181 13.63 -6.84 -13.26
CA VAL A 181 14.16 -8.22 -13.18
C VAL A 181 13.48 -9.06 -12.11
N ARG A 182 12.56 -8.48 -11.34
CA ARG A 182 11.75 -9.20 -10.34
C ARG A 182 10.37 -9.50 -10.89
N PRO A 183 9.98 -10.77 -11.04
CA PRO A 183 8.72 -11.15 -11.71
C PRO A 183 7.49 -10.43 -11.17
N VAL A 184 7.37 -10.31 -9.85
CA VAL A 184 6.25 -9.58 -9.21
C VAL A 184 6.21 -8.12 -9.65
N SER A 185 7.35 -7.44 -9.56
CA SER A 185 7.45 -6.03 -9.93
C SER A 185 7.22 -5.82 -11.43
N MET A 186 7.70 -6.75 -12.28
CA MET A 186 7.45 -6.71 -13.73
C MET A 186 5.93 -6.68 -14.01
N GLY A 187 5.16 -7.56 -13.37
CA GLY A 187 3.70 -7.57 -13.51
C GLY A 187 3.04 -6.28 -13.01
N LEU A 188 3.41 -5.80 -11.80
CA LEU A 188 2.85 -4.58 -11.21
C LEU A 188 3.20 -3.30 -11.98
N ARG A 189 4.27 -3.31 -12.77
CA ARG A 189 4.63 -2.19 -13.64
C ARG A 189 3.72 -2.06 -14.85
N VAL A 190 3.31 -3.19 -15.43
CA VAL A 190 2.55 -3.19 -16.70
C VAL A 190 1.05 -3.24 -16.50
N LEU A 191 0.59 -3.84 -15.40
CA LEU A 191 -0.82 -4.11 -15.13
C LEU A 191 -1.71 -2.87 -15.20
N PRO A 192 -1.37 -1.70 -14.59
CA PRO A 192 -2.27 -0.54 -14.60
C PRO A 192 -2.59 -0.03 -16.00
N ARG A 193 -1.59 0.10 -16.85
CA ARG A 193 -1.81 0.58 -18.23
C ARG A 193 -2.71 -0.35 -19.04
N LEU A 194 -2.64 -1.66 -18.77
CA LEU A 194 -3.50 -2.66 -19.42
C LEU A 194 -4.95 -2.59 -18.92
N LEU A 195 -5.16 -2.15 -17.67
CA LEU A 195 -6.48 -2.00 -17.06
C LEU A 195 -7.15 -0.67 -17.44
N TYR A 196 -6.42 0.44 -17.36
CA TYR A 196 -6.98 1.79 -17.49
C TYR A 196 -6.84 2.38 -18.89
N GLY A 197 -5.86 1.91 -19.66
CA GLY A 197 -5.51 2.52 -20.94
C GLY A 197 -4.65 3.76 -20.78
N GLU A 198 -4.07 4.20 -21.91
CA GLU A 198 -3.18 5.36 -21.95
C GLU A 198 -3.91 6.68 -21.69
N GLY A 199 -3.30 7.56 -20.88
CA GLY A 199 -3.82 8.89 -20.55
C GLY A 199 -4.78 8.92 -19.34
N HIS A 200 -5.03 7.79 -18.70
CA HIS A 200 -5.66 7.75 -17.38
C HIS A 200 -4.63 8.06 -16.28
N ALA A 201 -5.02 8.77 -15.22
CA ALA A 201 -4.09 9.11 -14.14
C ALA A 201 -3.49 7.88 -13.43
N TYR A 202 -4.15 6.74 -13.54
CA TYR A 202 -3.71 5.46 -12.96
C TYR A 202 -3.02 4.52 -13.95
N ASP A 203 -2.67 4.96 -15.16
CA ASP A 203 -1.97 4.12 -16.16
C ASP A 203 -0.46 3.91 -15.87
N LEU A 204 -0.01 4.38 -14.71
CA LEU A 204 1.37 4.36 -14.26
C LEU A 204 1.70 3.09 -13.48
N PRO A 205 2.98 2.67 -13.42
CA PRO A 205 3.39 1.55 -12.58
C PRO A 205 2.88 1.69 -11.13
N LEU A 206 2.29 0.63 -10.57
CA LEU A 206 1.79 0.62 -9.19
C LEU A 206 2.89 0.88 -8.15
N THR A 207 4.15 0.83 -8.54
CA THR A 207 5.30 1.20 -7.71
C THR A 207 5.48 2.71 -7.59
N GLY A 208 4.86 3.52 -8.45
CA GLY A 208 5.06 4.96 -8.53
C GLY A 208 6.46 5.38 -8.98
N SER A 209 7.31 4.43 -9.38
CA SER A 209 8.72 4.68 -9.70
C SER A 209 8.95 5.37 -11.04
N GLY A 210 7.96 5.39 -11.92
CA GLY A 210 8.10 5.85 -13.31
C GLY A 210 8.82 4.85 -14.21
N THR A 211 9.45 5.34 -15.27
CA THR A 211 10.25 4.53 -16.20
C THR A 211 11.69 5.04 -16.27
N GLU A 212 12.63 4.22 -16.78
CA GLU A 212 14.01 4.66 -16.99
C GLU A 212 14.09 5.90 -17.89
N ALA A 213 13.25 5.94 -18.93
CA ALA A 213 13.22 7.08 -19.88
C ALA A 213 12.72 8.36 -19.19
N THR A 214 11.62 8.27 -18.43
CA THR A 214 11.01 9.43 -17.77
C THR A 214 11.88 9.95 -16.63
N VAL A 215 12.36 9.06 -15.75
CA VAL A 215 13.22 9.43 -14.61
C VAL A 215 14.61 9.89 -15.08
N GLY A 216 15.14 9.27 -16.14
CA GLY A 216 16.40 9.73 -16.76
C GLY A 216 16.31 11.14 -17.37
N ALA A 217 15.12 11.56 -17.78
CA ALA A 217 14.85 12.89 -18.35
C ALA A 217 14.33 13.91 -17.32
N LEU A 218 14.23 13.54 -16.03
CA LEU A 218 13.84 14.48 -14.97
C LEU A 218 14.91 15.53 -14.76
N GLU A 219 14.45 16.76 -14.58
CA GLU A 219 15.26 17.91 -14.20
C GLU A 219 14.75 18.47 -12.86
N LEU A 220 15.56 19.23 -12.15
CA LEU A 220 15.16 19.85 -10.88
C LEU A 220 13.91 20.71 -11.00
N ASP A 221 13.75 21.38 -12.14
CA ASP A 221 12.58 22.22 -12.38
C ASP A 221 11.29 21.42 -12.45
N ASP A 222 11.31 20.14 -12.85
CA ASP A 222 10.14 19.26 -12.80
C ASP A 222 9.67 19.09 -11.34
N LEU A 223 10.62 18.91 -10.39
CA LEU A 223 10.32 18.74 -8.97
C LEU A 223 9.83 20.06 -8.34
N ARG A 224 10.47 21.17 -8.67
CA ARG A 224 10.04 22.51 -8.25
C ARG A 224 8.63 22.83 -8.77
N GLN A 225 8.36 22.46 -10.03
CA GLN A 225 7.03 22.63 -10.63
C GLN A 225 5.99 21.76 -9.93
N PHE A 226 6.32 20.48 -9.63
CA PHE A 226 5.44 19.59 -8.86
C PHE A 226 5.11 20.21 -7.52
N HIS A 227 6.10 20.62 -6.74
CA HIS A 227 5.90 21.29 -5.45
C HIS A 227 5.08 22.57 -5.61
N GLY A 228 5.46 23.47 -6.51
CA GLY A 228 4.77 24.75 -6.75
C GLY A 228 3.31 24.57 -7.21
N THR A 229 2.99 23.49 -7.91
CA THR A 229 1.64 23.21 -8.41
C THR A 229 0.75 22.58 -7.34
N TRP A 230 1.25 21.56 -6.64
CA TRP A 230 0.43 20.68 -5.83
C TRP A 230 0.44 21.03 -4.34
N PHE A 231 1.51 21.66 -3.83
CA PHE A 231 1.58 22.07 -2.44
C PHE A 231 0.79 23.35 -2.23
N LYS A 232 -0.53 23.18 -2.13
CA LYS A 232 -1.50 24.25 -1.87
C LYS A 232 -2.31 23.92 -0.62
N PRO A 233 -2.56 24.87 0.29
CA PRO A 233 -3.30 24.58 1.51
C PRO A 233 -4.71 24.08 1.25
N GLY A 234 -5.38 24.56 0.20
CA GLY A 234 -6.70 24.07 -0.19
C GLY A 234 -6.71 22.68 -0.88
N ASN A 235 -5.52 22.12 -1.17
CA ASN A 235 -5.31 20.79 -1.71
C ASN A 235 -4.77 19.81 -0.65
N ALA A 236 -4.77 20.23 0.62
CA ALA A 236 -4.13 19.51 1.70
C ALA A 236 -5.05 19.37 2.92
N THR A 237 -4.88 18.27 3.64
CA THR A 237 -5.49 18.05 4.96
C THR A 237 -4.39 17.60 5.92
N MET A 238 -4.30 18.20 7.08
CA MET A 238 -3.37 17.80 8.14
C MET A 238 -4.11 17.01 9.21
N VAL A 239 -3.77 15.75 9.32
CA VAL A 239 -4.26 14.86 10.38
C VAL A 239 -3.29 14.91 11.55
N ILE A 240 -3.81 15.13 12.76
CA ILE A 240 -3.04 15.30 14.00
C ILE A 240 -3.59 14.36 15.06
N VAL A 241 -2.74 13.51 15.63
CA VAL A 241 -3.14 12.55 16.66
C VAL A 241 -2.11 12.54 17.77
N GLY A 242 -2.52 12.82 18.99
CA GLY A 242 -1.63 12.77 20.14
C GLY A 242 -2.03 13.67 21.31
N ASP A 243 -1.04 14.04 22.12
CA ASP A 243 -1.23 14.86 23.32
C ASP A 243 -1.41 16.35 22.98
N THR A 244 -2.46 16.65 22.25
CA THR A 244 -2.93 18.00 21.92
C THR A 244 -4.42 17.97 21.60
N ASP A 245 -5.02 19.16 21.46
CA ASP A 245 -6.40 19.35 20.98
C ASP A 245 -6.47 20.48 19.94
N LEU A 246 -7.60 20.60 19.25
CA LEU A 246 -7.77 21.57 18.18
C LEU A 246 -7.55 23.01 18.67
N ALA A 247 -8.07 23.37 19.84
CA ALA A 247 -7.96 24.72 20.39
C ALA A 247 -6.51 25.14 20.67
N THR A 248 -5.68 24.16 21.03
CA THR A 248 -4.25 24.36 21.33
C THR A 248 -3.39 24.41 20.08
N ILE A 249 -3.64 23.48 19.12
CA ILE A 249 -2.73 23.32 17.99
C ILE A 249 -3.05 24.28 16.82
N GLN A 250 -4.33 24.59 16.58
CA GLN A 250 -4.75 25.42 15.44
C GLN A 250 -4.07 26.80 15.43
N PRO A 251 -3.98 27.58 16.54
CA PRO A 251 -3.28 28.87 16.51
C PRO A 251 -1.80 28.77 16.17
N ARG A 252 -1.13 27.69 16.57
CA ARG A 252 0.29 27.46 16.25
C ARG A 252 0.47 27.19 14.75
N LEU A 253 -0.36 26.32 14.19
CA LEU A 253 -0.36 26.01 12.76
C LEU A 253 -0.77 27.24 11.92
N GLU A 254 -1.73 28.04 12.40
CA GLU A 254 -2.10 29.31 11.76
C GLU A 254 -0.89 30.23 11.59
N ALA A 255 -0.08 30.39 12.63
CA ALA A 255 1.13 31.22 12.60
C ALA A 255 2.21 30.65 11.66
N LEU A 256 2.46 29.32 11.71
CA LEU A 256 3.50 28.65 10.93
C LEU A 256 3.18 28.61 9.44
N PHE A 257 1.93 28.34 9.08
CA PHE A 257 1.49 28.17 7.71
C PHE A 257 0.83 29.43 7.09
N ALA A 258 0.84 30.57 7.79
CA ALA A 258 0.25 31.84 7.31
C ALA A 258 0.78 32.26 5.94
N GLY A 259 2.07 32.00 5.66
CA GLY A 259 2.71 32.32 4.40
C GLY A 259 2.44 31.31 3.26
N TRP A 260 1.75 30.20 3.53
CA TRP A 260 1.44 29.20 2.50
C TRP A 260 0.31 29.71 1.61
N ALA A 261 0.68 30.14 0.41
CA ALA A 261 -0.24 30.80 -0.51
C ALA A 261 -1.27 29.83 -1.08
N PRO A 262 -2.57 30.19 -1.06
CA PRO A 262 -3.60 29.41 -1.72
C PRO A 262 -3.40 29.38 -3.25
N GLY A 263 -4.02 28.43 -3.91
CA GLY A 263 -3.97 28.29 -5.36
C GLY A 263 -4.84 27.15 -5.85
N SER A 264 -5.09 27.12 -7.15
CA SER A 264 -5.78 25.99 -7.82
C SER A 264 -4.78 24.91 -8.21
N VAL A 265 -5.24 23.67 -8.23
CA VAL A 265 -4.49 22.51 -8.72
C VAL A 265 -5.19 21.93 -9.96
N PRO A 266 -4.47 21.23 -10.84
CA PRO A 266 -5.07 20.51 -11.97
C PRO A 266 -5.99 19.40 -11.49
N THR A 267 -7.02 19.07 -12.29
CA THR A 267 -7.91 17.93 -12.02
C THR A 267 -7.37 16.67 -12.67
N LYS A 268 -7.08 15.65 -11.89
CA LYS A 268 -6.60 14.35 -12.37
C LYS A 268 -7.69 13.63 -13.18
N ASN A 269 -7.32 12.96 -14.26
CA ASN A 269 -8.23 12.13 -15.06
C ASN A 269 -8.36 10.75 -14.41
N ILE A 270 -9.25 10.63 -13.42
CA ILE A 270 -9.63 9.39 -12.75
C ILE A 270 -11.05 8.95 -13.14
N ALA A 271 -11.52 9.39 -14.31
CA ALA A 271 -12.85 9.04 -14.80
C ALA A 271 -13.00 7.51 -14.99
N ALA A 272 -14.18 7.00 -14.69
CA ALA A 272 -14.44 5.57 -14.83
C ALA A 272 -14.23 5.11 -16.26
N VAL A 273 -13.52 4.01 -16.43
CA VAL A 273 -13.30 3.33 -17.70
C VAL A 273 -14.09 2.02 -17.76
N PRO A 274 -14.44 1.53 -18.97
CA PRO A 274 -15.06 0.22 -19.11
C PRO A 274 -14.19 -0.89 -18.54
N GLN A 275 -14.81 -1.98 -18.09
CA GLN A 275 -14.06 -3.20 -17.77
C GLN A 275 -13.20 -3.63 -18.98
N PRO A 276 -11.99 -4.17 -18.74
CA PRO A 276 -11.19 -4.73 -19.81
C PRO A 276 -11.99 -5.76 -20.61
N ARG A 277 -11.70 -5.86 -21.90
CA ARG A 277 -12.21 -6.98 -22.68
C ARG A 277 -11.52 -8.25 -22.22
N GLY A 278 -12.28 -9.26 -21.87
CA GLY A 278 -11.74 -10.57 -21.54
C GLY A 278 -10.95 -11.18 -22.71
N GLY A 279 -10.18 -12.21 -22.39
CA GLY A 279 -9.38 -12.90 -23.39
C GLY A 279 -8.10 -12.16 -23.81
N GLN A 280 -7.53 -11.34 -22.95
CA GLN A 280 -6.22 -10.70 -23.15
C GLN A 280 -5.17 -11.33 -22.25
N VAL A 281 -4.13 -11.90 -22.86
CA VAL A 281 -3.03 -12.57 -22.17
C VAL A 281 -1.71 -11.90 -22.55
N TYR A 282 -1.03 -11.35 -21.56
CA TYR A 282 0.27 -10.71 -21.74
C TYR A 282 1.36 -11.58 -21.12
N LEU A 283 2.30 -12.00 -21.94
CA LEU A 283 3.44 -12.82 -21.53
C LEU A 283 4.69 -11.94 -21.41
N VAL A 284 5.32 -11.99 -20.23
CA VAL A 284 6.56 -11.28 -19.96
C VAL A 284 7.67 -12.29 -19.73
N ASN A 285 8.68 -12.26 -20.58
CA ASN A 285 9.76 -13.26 -20.52
C ASN A 285 10.72 -13.00 -19.37
N ARG A 286 10.89 -14.02 -18.56
CA ARG A 286 11.94 -14.09 -17.52
C ARG A 286 12.68 -15.43 -17.67
N PRO A 287 13.73 -15.48 -18.51
CA PRO A 287 14.46 -16.72 -18.76
C PRO A 287 14.98 -17.34 -17.46
N GLU A 288 14.99 -18.66 -17.41
CA GLU A 288 15.48 -19.45 -16.27
C GLU A 288 14.73 -19.20 -14.94
N ALA A 289 13.53 -18.60 -15.01
CA ALA A 289 12.69 -18.45 -13.82
C ALA A 289 12.17 -19.83 -13.34
N GLU A 290 12.44 -20.16 -12.09
CA GLU A 290 11.92 -21.39 -11.48
C GLU A 290 10.46 -21.27 -11.05
N GLN A 291 9.96 -20.05 -10.95
CA GLN A 291 8.57 -19.75 -10.65
C GLN A 291 7.99 -18.84 -11.74
N THR A 292 6.74 -19.11 -12.07
CA THR A 292 5.89 -18.22 -12.85
C THR A 292 5.07 -17.37 -11.91
N VAL A 293 5.00 -16.06 -12.15
CA VAL A 293 4.08 -15.17 -11.45
C VAL A 293 2.87 -14.91 -12.34
N ILE A 294 1.70 -15.23 -11.83
CA ILE A 294 0.42 -15.07 -12.51
C ILE A 294 -0.32 -13.91 -11.86
N PHE A 295 -0.71 -12.93 -12.67
CA PHE A 295 -1.72 -11.94 -12.33
C PHE A 295 -2.94 -12.17 -13.20
N ALA A 296 -4.12 -12.22 -12.58
CA ALA A 296 -5.42 -12.20 -13.25
C ALA A 296 -6.18 -10.99 -12.71
N ALA A 297 -6.38 -9.95 -13.51
CA ALA A 297 -6.79 -8.65 -13.02
C ALA A 297 -8.01 -8.10 -13.76
N GLN A 298 -8.79 -7.33 -13.03
CA GLN A 298 -9.95 -6.56 -13.51
C GLN A 298 -10.08 -5.25 -12.73
N LEU A 299 -11.03 -4.41 -13.08
CA LEU A 299 -11.36 -3.22 -12.31
C LEU A 299 -12.46 -3.53 -11.29
N ALA A 300 -12.32 -2.93 -10.11
CA ALA A 300 -13.31 -2.91 -9.04
C ALA A 300 -13.78 -1.45 -8.80
N PRO A 301 -14.93 -1.24 -8.10
CA PRO A 301 -15.37 0.12 -7.77
C PRO A 301 -14.35 0.86 -6.90
N PRO A 302 -14.44 2.20 -6.81
CA PRO A 302 -13.64 3.00 -5.89
C PRO A 302 -13.71 2.47 -4.46
N THR A 303 -12.74 2.83 -3.61
CA THR A 303 -12.79 2.47 -2.18
C THR A 303 -14.03 3.05 -1.49
N ALA A 304 -14.42 4.27 -1.85
CA ALA A 304 -15.68 4.85 -1.40
C ALA A 304 -16.85 4.32 -2.24
N ASN A 305 -17.38 3.16 -1.86
CA ASN A 305 -18.58 2.59 -2.48
C ASN A 305 -19.49 1.97 -1.40
N PRO A 306 -20.79 1.83 -1.66
CA PRO A 306 -21.73 1.32 -0.66
C PRO A 306 -21.50 -0.12 -0.24
N ASP A 307 -20.93 -0.95 -1.13
CA ASP A 307 -20.71 -2.38 -0.92
C ASP A 307 -19.31 -2.69 -0.39
N GLU A 308 -18.52 -1.68 -0.01
CA GLU A 308 -17.09 -1.83 0.33
C GLU A 308 -16.84 -2.92 1.37
N ILE A 309 -17.64 -2.98 2.43
CA ILE A 309 -17.45 -3.97 3.51
C ILE A 309 -17.75 -5.39 3.01
N ALA A 310 -18.79 -5.56 2.22
CA ALA A 310 -19.12 -6.85 1.61
C ALA A 310 -18.07 -7.26 0.57
N LEU A 311 -17.58 -6.31 -0.21
CA LEU A 311 -16.52 -6.52 -1.21
C LEU A 311 -15.19 -6.92 -0.55
N GLN A 312 -14.81 -6.28 0.55
CA GLN A 312 -13.63 -6.67 1.34
C GLN A 312 -13.81 -8.06 1.95
N ALA A 313 -14.99 -8.35 2.51
CA ALA A 313 -15.28 -9.68 3.05
C ALA A 313 -15.24 -10.77 1.97
N MET A 314 -15.77 -10.52 0.80
CA MET A 314 -15.66 -11.41 -0.36
C MET A 314 -14.20 -11.63 -0.76
N ASN A 315 -13.39 -10.56 -0.83
CA ASN A 315 -11.97 -10.66 -1.11
C ASN A 315 -11.24 -11.52 -0.08
N ASP A 316 -11.55 -11.37 1.21
CA ASP A 316 -10.95 -12.14 2.29
C ASP A 316 -11.28 -13.64 2.19
N VAL A 317 -12.52 -13.98 1.83
CA VAL A 317 -12.92 -15.38 1.58
C VAL A 317 -12.18 -15.96 0.38
N LEU A 318 -12.07 -15.20 -0.71
CA LEU A 318 -11.52 -15.68 -1.97
C LEU A 318 -9.99 -15.82 -1.93
N GLY A 319 -9.28 -14.77 -1.48
CA GLY A 319 -7.81 -14.74 -1.55
C GLY A 319 -7.13 -13.74 -0.61
N GLY A 320 -7.87 -12.92 0.13
CA GLY A 320 -7.31 -11.85 0.99
C GLY A 320 -6.78 -12.34 2.35
N ASP A 321 -7.02 -13.61 2.70
CA ASP A 321 -6.58 -14.21 3.96
C ASP A 321 -5.68 -15.43 3.73
N PHE A 322 -4.87 -15.77 4.74
CA PHE A 322 -4.02 -16.96 4.67
C PHE A 322 -4.80 -18.26 4.44
N THR A 323 -5.98 -18.38 5.04
CA THR A 323 -6.86 -19.53 4.90
C THR A 323 -7.97 -19.32 3.86
N SER A 324 -7.77 -18.38 2.94
CA SER A 324 -8.66 -18.13 1.81
C SER A 324 -8.62 -19.26 0.78
N ARG A 325 -9.64 -19.33 -0.06
CA ARG A 325 -9.83 -20.43 -1.00
C ARG A 325 -8.67 -20.61 -1.97
N ILE A 326 -8.22 -19.54 -2.62
CA ILE A 326 -7.12 -19.58 -3.59
C ILE A 326 -5.81 -20.00 -2.90
N ASN A 327 -5.53 -19.48 -1.71
CA ASN A 327 -4.32 -19.85 -0.98
C ASN A 327 -4.35 -21.31 -0.53
N MET A 328 -5.46 -21.76 0.05
CA MET A 328 -5.61 -23.15 0.49
C MET A 328 -5.51 -24.13 -0.70
N ASN A 329 -6.13 -23.79 -1.84
CA ASN A 329 -6.05 -24.59 -3.06
C ASN A 329 -4.58 -24.70 -3.55
N LEU A 330 -3.96 -23.57 -3.92
CA LEU A 330 -2.67 -23.60 -4.61
C LEU A 330 -1.50 -23.94 -3.67
N ARG A 331 -1.59 -23.58 -2.39
CA ARG A 331 -0.53 -23.82 -1.42
C ARG A 331 -0.68 -25.15 -0.70
N GLU A 332 -1.81 -25.35 0.00
CA GLU A 332 -1.97 -26.49 0.91
C GLU A 332 -2.38 -27.78 0.16
N ASP A 333 -3.35 -27.70 -0.76
CA ASP A 333 -3.86 -28.87 -1.46
C ASP A 333 -2.93 -29.30 -2.60
N LYS A 334 -2.42 -28.34 -3.38
CA LYS A 334 -1.63 -28.62 -4.59
C LYS A 334 -0.12 -28.52 -4.36
N ASN A 335 0.33 -27.78 -3.36
CA ASN A 335 1.76 -27.53 -3.08
C ASN A 335 2.51 -26.90 -4.28
N TRP A 336 1.82 -26.07 -5.07
CA TRP A 336 2.41 -25.38 -6.23
C TRP A 336 2.94 -24.01 -5.91
N SER A 337 2.57 -23.43 -4.77
CA SER A 337 2.92 -22.07 -4.35
C SER A 337 3.29 -22.03 -2.87
N TYR A 338 4.12 -21.05 -2.48
CA TYR A 338 4.32 -20.68 -1.08
C TYR A 338 3.22 -19.75 -0.55
N GLY A 339 2.40 -19.20 -1.45
CA GLY A 339 1.25 -18.38 -1.12
C GLY A 339 0.67 -17.72 -2.37
N ALA A 340 -0.65 -17.73 -2.47
CA ALA A 340 -1.41 -17.05 -3.50
C ALA A 340 -2.50 -16.20 -2.84
N SER A 341 -2.84 -15.07 -3.44
CA SER A 341 -3.76 -14.11 -2.83
C SER A 341 -4.59 -13.36 -3.86
N THR A 342 -5.64 -12.70 -3.38
CA THR A 342 -6.31 -11.63 -4.10
C THR A 342 -6.04 -10.29 -3.42
N ALA A 343 -6.04 -9.21 -4.17
CA ALA A 343 -5.85 -7.86 -3.66
C ALA A 343 -6.83 -6.87 -4.29
N LEU A 344 -7.36 -5.99 -3.44
CA LEU A 344 -8.07 -4.79 -3.81
C LEU A 344 -7.16 -3.60 -3.50
N VAL A 345 -6.62 -2.94 -4.51
CA VAL A 345 -5.75 -1.78 -4.31
C VAL A 345 -6.60 -0.55 -4.00
N GLY A 346 -6.48 0.02 -2.80
CA GLY A 346 -7.27 1.20 -2.43
C GLY A 346 -7.00 2.39 -3.36
N ALA A 347 -8.07 3.00 -3.89
CA ALA A 347 -8.00 4.16 -4.77
C ALA A 347 -9.26 5.03 -4.66
N GLU A 348 -9.11 6.31 -5.00
CA GLU A 348 -10.19 7.28 -5.09
C GLU A 348 -11.12 6.99 -6.29
N GLY A 349 -10.53 6.59 -7.44
CA GLY A 349 -11.24 6.12 -8.62
C GLY A 349 -11.44 4.61 -8.63
N GLN A 350 -11.88 4.05 -9.78
CA GLN A 350 -11.88 2.61 -9.98
C GLN A 350 -10.49 2.05 -9.68
N ARG A 351 -10.44 0.85 -9.07
CA ARG A 351 -9.20 0.26 -8.56
C ARG A 351 -8.94 -1.13 -9.11
N PRO A 352 -7.67 -1.57 -9.18
CA PRO A 352 -7.37 -2.94 -9.54
C PRO A 352 -7.88 -3.91 -8.49
N PHE A 353 -8.57 -4.94 -8.93
CA PHE A 353 -8.75 -6.20 -8.24
C PHE A 353 -7.99 -7.27 -9.01
N PHE A 354 -7.09 -7.98 -8.35
CA PHE A 354 -6.31 -9.01 -9.03
C PHE A 354 -6.02 -10.22 -8.13
N VAL A 355 -5.90 -11.38 -8.77
CA VAL A 355 -5.26 -12.57 -8.21
C VAL A 355 -3.76 -12.44 -8.43
N TYR A 356 -2.98 -12.76 -7.41
CA TYR A 356 -1.53 -12.87 -7.44
C TYR A 356 -1.13 -14.29 -7.02
N ALA A 357 -0.49 -15.04 -7.92
CA ALA A 357 -0.09 -16.41 -7.67
C ALA A 357 1.32 -16.69 -8.23
N PRO A 358 2.37 -16.68 -7.39
CA PRO A 358 3.67 -17.22 -7.74
C PRO A 358 3.63 -18.74 -7.61
N VAL A 359 3.78 -19.46 -8.71
CA VAL A 359 3.70 -20.92 -8.74
C VAL A 359 4.96 -21.53 -9.34
N GLN A 360 5.21 -22.80 -9.06
CA GLN A 360 6.25 -23.56 -9.76
C GLN A 360 5.98 -23.50 -11.28
N THR A 361 7.03 -23.28 -12.08
CA THR A 361 6.90 -23.07 -13.52
C THR A 361 6.12 -24.21 -14.20
N ASP A 362 6.36 -25.48 -13.80
CA ASP A 362 5.69 -26.65 -14.37
C ASP A 362 4.21 -26.80 -13.94
N SER A 363 3.74 -25.94 -13.06
CA SER A 363 2.36 -25.90 -12.57
C SER A 363 1.58 -24.69 -13.09
N THR A 364 2.14 -23.92 -14.04
CA THR A 364 1.56 -22.66 -14.54
C THR A 364 0.14 -22.88 -15.11
N GLY A 365 -0.02 -23.77 -16.06
CA GLY A 365 -1.33 -24.04 -16.67
C GLY A 365 -2.34 -24.65 -15.70
N PRO A 366 -2.00 -25.69 -14.93
CA PRO A 366 -2.86 -26.19 -13.87
C PRO A 366 -3.29 -25.11 -12.88
N ALA A 367 -2.39 -24.24 -12.42
CA ALA A 367 -2.72 -23.17 -11.48
C ALA A 367 -3.70 -22.14 -12.08
N ILE A 368 -3.55 -21.78 -13.33
CA ILE A 368 -4.50 -20.89 -14.03
C ILE A 368 -5.90 -21.52 -14.04
N LYS A 369 -6.03 -22.82 -14.31
CA LYS A 369 -7.33 -23.52 -14.27
C LYS A 369 -7.95 -23.50 -12.88
N GLU A 370 -7.16 -23.72 -11.83
CA GLU A 370 -7.66 -23.67 -10.45
C GLU A 370 -8.08 -22.21 -10.08
N ILE A 371 -7.33 -21.21 -10.49
CA ILE A 371 -7.71 -19.79 -10.27
C ILE A 371 -9.07 -19.50 -10.92
N ILE A 372 -9.26 -19.88 -12.17
CA ILE A 372 -10.54 -19.70 -12.88
C ILE A 372 -11.66 -20.44 -12.16
N ALA A 373 -11.42 -21.71 -11.77
CA ALA A 373 -12.40 -22.52 -11.06
C ALA A 373 -12.83 -21.90 -9.72
N GLU A 374 -11.89 -21.31 -8.95
CA GLU A 374 -12.20 -20.61 -7.69
C GLU A 374 -13.02 -19.35 -7.92
N LEU A 375 -12.65 -18.53 -8.94
CA LEU A 375 -13.36 -17.32 -9.32
C LEU A 375 -14.78 -17.58 -9.81
N GLU A 376 -15.00 -18.66 -10.57
CA GLU A 376 -16.32 -19.08 -11.02
C GLU A 376 -17.13 -19.70 -9.89
N ALA A 377 -16.50 -20.52 -9.05
CA ALA A 377 -17.17 -21.25 -7.99
C ALA A 377 -17.76 -20.31 -6.93
N ILE A 378 -17.05 -19.27 -6.51
CA ILE A 378 -17.53 -18.32 -5.49
C ILE A 378 -18.80 -17.57 -5.93
N ARG A 379 -18.98 -17.40 -7.25
CA ARG A 379 -20.17 -16.75 -7.84
C ARG A 379 -21.36 -17.69 -8.01
N GLY A 380 -21.14 -18.98 -7.97
CA GLY A 380 -22.18 -19.92 -8.39
C GLY A 380 -22.21 -21.22 -7.59
N SER A 381 -21.39 -22.20 -7.96
CA SER A 381 -21.50 -23.56 -7.41
C SER A 381 -21.03 -23.70 -5.96
N ARG A 382 -20.18 -22.80 -5.49
CA ARG A 382 -19.66 -22.79 -4.12
C ARG A 382 -19.65 -21.36 -3.57
N PRO A 383 -20.83 -20.76 -3.28
CA PRO A 383 -20.92 -19.42 -2.72
C PRO A 383 -20.24 -19.35 -1.34
N PRO A 384 -19.99 -18.15 -0.77
CA PRO A 384 -19.50 -18.01 0.59
C PRO A 384 -20.34 -18.79 1.59
N THR A 385 -19.70 -19.46 2.54
CA THR A 385 -20.39 -20.23 3.58
C THR A 385 -20.56 -19.39 4.86
N PRO A 386 -21.53 -19.74 5.74
CA PRO A 386 -21.66 -19.08 7.04
C PRO A 386 -20.35 -19.09 7.85
N GLU A 387 -19.62 -20.19 7.84
CA GLU A 387 -18.36 -20.34 8.57
C GLU A 387 -17.28 -19.40 8.03
N GLU A 388 -17.17 -19.24 6.71
CA GLU A 388 -16.22 -18.33 6.09
C GLU A 388 -16.56 -16.86 6.45
N VAL A 389 -17.83 -16.49 6.37
CA VAL A 389 -18.28 -15.13 6.69
C VAL A 389 -18.08 -14.81 8.17
N GLU A 390 -18.46 -15.71 9.07
CA GLU A 390 -18.24 -15.52 10.51
C GLU A 390 -16.74 -15.45 10.85
N LYS A 391 -15.90 -16.21 10.20
CA LYS A 391 -14.45 -16.11 10.35
C LYS A 391 -13.91 -14.74 9.92
N VAL A 392 -14.36 -14.22 8.77
CA VAL A 392 -13.98 -12.88 8.28
C VAL A 392 -14.46 -11.81 9.27
N LYS A 393 -15.70 -11.88 9.74
CA LYS A 393 -16.26 -10.96 10.74
C LYS A 393 -15.42 -10.96 12.02
N ALA A 394 -15.14 -12.15 12.56
CA ALA A 394 -14.33 -12.30 13.77
C ALA A 394 -12.92 -11.73 13.57
N ARG A 395 -12.21 -12.13 12.52
CA ARG A 395 -10.87 -11.63 12.23
C ARG A 395 -10.83 -10.11 12.10
N THR A 396 -11.73 -9.55 11.30
CA THR A 396 -11.76 -8.12 11.04
C THR A 396 -12.07 -7.32 12.30
N THR A 397 -13.07 -7.73 13.09
CA THR A 397 -13.46 -6.98 14.29
C THR A 397 -12.50 -7.16 15.46
N LEU A 398 -11.95 -8.37 15.65
CA LEU A 398 -11.00 -8.64 16.74
C LEU A 398 -9.62 -8.06 16.51
N SER A 399 -9.25 -7.72 15.28
CA SER A 399 -7.99 -7.04 14.97
C SER A 399 -8.01 -5.52 15.20
N LEU A 400 -9.20 -4.91 15.29
CA LEU A 400 -9.36 -3.45 15.41
C LEU A 400 -8.66 -2.84 16.64
N PRO A 401 -8.68 -3.44 17.84
CA PRO A 401 -7.94 -2.89 19.00
C PRO A 401 -6.47 -2.68 18.69
N GLY A 402 -5.81 -3.68 18.08
CA GLY A 402 -4.41 -3.58 17.67
C GLY A 402 -4.20 -2.59 16.51
N ARG A 403 -5.16 -2.50 15.59
CA ARG A 403 -5.10 -1.54 14.48
C ARG A 403 -5.06 -0.08 14.96
N TRP A 404 -5.68 0.25 16.09
CA TRP A 404 -5.75 1.62 16.62
C TRP A 404 -4.95 1.80 17.93
N GLU A 405 -4.00 0.93 18.19
CA GLU A 405 -3.21 0.96 19.40
C GLU A 405 -2.33 2.21 19.50
N THR A 406 -1.71 2.63 18.41
CA THR A 406 -0.80 3.79 18.39
C THR A 406 -1.43 5.03 17.76
N GLY A 407 -0.93 6.23 18.15
CA GLY A 407 -1.36 7.49 17.55
C GLY A 407 -1.10 7.54 16.03
N GLY A 408 0.04 7.00 15.58
CA GLY A 408 0.35 6.91 14.16
C GLY A 408 -0.62 6.01 13.39
N ALA A 409 -1.08 4.90 13.98
CA ALA A 409 -2.06 4.01 13.36
C ALA A 409 -3.46 4.65 13.27
N VAL A 410 -3.85 5.43 14.29
CA VAL A 410 -5.08 6.25 14.24
C VAL A 410 -4.97 7.32 13.15
N ALA A 411 -3.81 8.01 13.06
CA ALA A 411 -3.56 9.01 12.01
C ALA A 411 -3.64 8.37 10.61
N GLY A 412 -3.15 7.14 10.42
CA GLY A 412 -3.30 6.38 9.19
C GLY A 412 -4.78 6.13 8.84
N SER A 413 -5.59 5.70 9.81
CA SER A 413 -7.04 5.46 9.60
C SER A 413 -7.81 6.74 9.32
N LEU A 414 -7.48 7.87 9.96
CA LEU A 414 -8.03 9.19 9.60
C LEU A 414 -7.57 9.63 8.21
N GLY A 415 -6.34 9.30 7.84
CA GLY A 415 -5.80 9.51 6.50
C GLY A 415 -6.57 8.76 5.40
N GLU A 416 -7.09 7.55 5.70
CA GLU A 416 -7.96 6.82 4.77
C GLU A 416 -9.30 7.54 4.54
N ILE A 417 -9.88 8.15 5.59
CA ILE A 417 -11.10 8.99 5.46
C ILE A 417 -10.84 10.12 4.48
N VAL A 418 -9.71 10.81 4.62
CA VAL A 418 -9.31 11.92 3.74
C VAL A 418 -9.05 11.42 2.32
N ARG A 419 -8.18 10.42 2.20
CA ARG A 419 -7.71 9.90 0.91
C ARG A 419 -8.83 9.38 0.03
N PHE A 420 -9.81 8.71 0.61
CA PHE A 420 -10.90 8.08 -0.14
C PHE A 420 -12.23 8.82 -0.04
N GLY A 421 -12.29 9.98 0.64
CA GLY A 421 -13.53 10.72 0.83
C GLY A 421 -14.59 9.93 1.61
N LEU A 422 -14.17 9.12 2.61
CA LEU A 422 -15.08 8.32 3.42
C LEU A 422 -15.84 9.21 4.42
N PRO A 423 -17.04 8.81 4.87
CA PRO A 423 -17.77 9.51 5.93
C PRO A 423 -16.97 9.58 7.24
N ASP A 424 -17.15 10.65 8.02
CA ASP A 424 -16.47 10.83 9.29
C ASP A 424 -16.76 9.71 10.31
N ASP A 425 -17.93 9.12 10.23
CA ASP A 425 -18.35 8.00 11.09
C ASP A 425 -17.90 6.61 10.54
N TRP A 426 -17.10 6.59 9.49
CA TRP A 426 -16.68 5.33 8.86
C TRP A 426 -16.09 4.34 9.86
N TRP A 427 -15.09 4.75 10.60
CA TRP A 427 -14.42 3.87 11.55
C TRP A 427 -15.20 3.62 12.83
N SER A 428 -15.99 4.59 13.29
CA SER A 428 -16.83 4.43 14.49
C SER A 428 -17.99 3.45 14.24
N THR A 429 -18.49 3.36 13.02
CA THR A 429 -19.55 2.44 12.60
C THR A 429 -19.04 1.13 12.01
N TYR A 430 -17.76 1.06 11.64
CA TYR A 430 -17.16 -0.05 10.88
C TYR A 430 -17.38 -1.42 11.52
N SER A 431 -17.08 -1.57 12.82
CA SER A 431 -17.25 -2.83 13.54
C SER A 431 -18.70 -3.32 13.51
N GLY A 432 -19.67 -2.40 13.72
CA GLY A 432 -21.10 -2.72 13.66
C GLY A 432 -21.54 -3.17 12.26
N ARG A 433 -21.08 -2.47 11.22
CA ARG A 433 -21.37 -2.80 9.82
C ARG A 433 -20.77 -4.15 9.42
N VAL A 434 -19.54 -4.45 9.85
CA VAL A 434 -18.92 -5.78 9.60
C VAL A 434 -19.71 -6.89 10.30
N ARG A 435 -20.11 -6.71 11.55
CA ARG A 435 -20.93 -7.71 12.28
C ARG A 435 -22.30 -7.92 11.66
N ALA A 436 -22.87 -6.90 11.04
CA ALA A 436 -24.18 -6.95 10.38
C ALA A 436 -24.15 -7.62 9.01
N LEU A 437 -22.97 -7.95 8.45
CA LEU A 437 -22.88 -8.66 7.17
C LEU A 437 -23.61 -10.01 7.26
N GLU A 438 -24.39 -10.30 6.24
CA GLU A 438 -24.99 -11.61 6.02
C GLU A 438 -24.25 -12.35 4.90
N VAL A 439 -24.42 -13.66 4.81
CA VAL A 439 -23.81 -14.48 3.77
C VAL A 439 -24.21 -14.02 2.37
N GLU A 440 -25.47 -13.58 2.26
CA GLU A 440 -26.07 -13.06 1.03
C GLU A 440 -25.39 -11.79 0.53
N ASP A 441 -24.94 -10.91 1.43
CA ASP A 441 -24.21 -9.68 1.07
C ASP A 441 -22.88 -10.03 0.42
N VAL A 442 -22.14 -10.97 1.02
CA VAL A 442 -20.84 -11.42 0.52
C VAL A 442 -20.99 -12.19 -0.79
N ALA A 443 -22.05 -12.99 -0.92
CA ALA A 443 -22.38 -13.70 -2.15
C ALA A 443 -22.79 -12.73 -3.27
N ALA A 444 -23.57 -11.70 -2.95
CA ALA A 444 -23.93 -10.64 -3.90
C ALA A 444 -22.69 -9.87 -4.37
N ALA A 445 -21.76 -9.54 -3.45
CA ALA A 445 -20.48 -8.93 -3.82
C ALA A 445 -19.66 -9.84 -4.76
N ALA A 446 -19.62 -11.14 -4.51
CA ALA A 446 -18.97 -12.09 -5.43
C ALA A 446 -19.63 -12.08 -6.82
N GLY A 447 -20.96 -12.11 -6.89
CA GLY A 447 -21.71 -12.06 -8.14
C GLY A 447 -21.49 -10.77 -8.94
N ASN A 448 -21.42 -9.64 -8.26
CA ASN A 448 -21.33 -8.32 -8.85
C ASN A 448 -19.90 -7.94 -9.26
N TYR A 449 -18.88 -8.35 -8.48
CA TYR A 449 -17.54 -7.79 -8.57
C TYR A 449 -16.44 -8.80 -8.94
N VAL A 450 -16.71 -10.09 -8.96
CA VAL A 450 -15.78 -11.08 -9.52
C VAL A 450 -16.23 -11.36 -10.96
N LEU A 451 -15.44 -10.96 -11.95
CA LEU A 451 -15.79 -10.96 -13.38
C LEU A 451 -14.79 -11.81 -14.19
N PRO A 452 -14.87 -13.15 -14.13
CA PRO A 452 -13.89 -14.04 -14.77
C PRO A 452 -13.77 -13.81 -16.28
N ASP A 453 -14.85 -13.38 -16.94
CA ASP A 453 -14.88 -13.09 -18.36
C ASP A 453 -14.18 -11.78 -18.75
N ASN A 454 -13.81 -10.94 -17.78
CA ASN A 454 -13.17 -9.63 -17.98
C ASN A 454 -11.71 -9.59 -17.52
N LEU A 455 -11.11 -10.75 -17.24
CA LEU A 455 -9.75 -10.79 -16.71
C LEU A 455 -8.71 -10.46 -17.79
N VAL A 456 -7.79 -9.58 -17.43
CA VAL A 456 -6.50 -9.38 -18.09
C VAL A 456 -5.48 -10.27 -17.40
N TRP A 457 -4.82 -11.12 -18.14
CA TRP A 457 -3.78 -12.00 -17.64
C TRP A 457 -2.40 -11.41 -17.91
N VAL A 458 -1.59 -11.26 -16.87
CA VAL A 458 -0.17 -10.94 -16.98
C VAL A 458 0.61 -12.09 -16.36
N ILE A 459 1.36 -12.81 -17.20
CA ILE A 459 2.09 -14.00 -16.80
C ILE A 459 3.57 -13.77 -17.02
N VAL A 460 4.34 -13.76 -15.94
CA VAL A 460 5.78 -13.50 -15.94
C VAL A 460 6.53 -14.79 -15.62
N GLY A 461 7.31 -15.31 -16.55
CA GLY A 461 8.03 -16.57 -16.36
C GLY A 461 8.96 -16.91 -17.51
N ASP A 462 9.53 -18.10 -17.47
CA ASP A 462 10.35 -18.63 -18.58
C ASP A 462 9.42 -19.11 -19.72
N LEU A 463 9.28 -18.26 -20.74
CA LEU A 463 8.37 -18.54 -21.85
C LEU A 463 8.74 -19.79 -22.62
N SER A 464 10.02 -20.18 -22.64
CA SER A 464 10.43 -21.43 -23.31
C SER A 464 9.81 -22.67 -22.68
N ARG A 465 9.33 -22.57 -21.42
CA ARG A 465 8.72 -23.64 -20.65
C ARG A 465 7.20 -23.54 -20.58
N ILE A 466 6.65 -22.31 -20.51
CA ILE A 466 5.23 -22.10 -20.19
C ILE A 466 4.35 -21.71 -21.40
N GLU A 467 4.92 -21.13 -22.48
CA GLU A 467 4.12 -20.57 -23.57
C GLU A 467 3.15 -21.59 -24.19
N ALA A 468 3.65 -22.77 -24.54
CA ALA A 468 2.83 -23.81 -25.19
C ALA A 468 1.63 -24.22 -24.32
N GLU A 469 1.84 -24.33 -23.01
CA GLU A 469 0.80 -24.68 -22.05
C GLU A 469 -0.23 -23.56 -21.90
N VAL A 470 0.23 -22.30 -21.75
CA VAL A 470 -0.67 -21.15 -21.67
C VAL A 470 -1.52 -21.00 -22.93
N ARG A 471 -0.92 -21.19 -24.12
CA ARG A 471 -1.68 -21.20 -25.40
C ARG A 471 -2.75 -22.29 -25.44
N ALA A 472 -2.44 -23.48 -24.91
CA ALA A 472 -3.38 -24.60 -24.88
C ALA A 472 -4.60 -24.37 -23.96
N LEU A 473 -4.53 -23.41 -23.04
CA LEU A 473 -5.67 -23.04 -22.19
C LEU A 473 -6.78 -22.27 -22.97
N GLY A 474 -6.46 -21.66 -24.08
CA GLY A 474 -7.44 -20.94 -24.89
C GLY A 474 -8.02 -19.69 -24.19
N LEU A 475 -7.24 -19.03 -23.34
CA LEU A 475 -7.70 -17.86 -22.58
C LEU A 475 -7.99 -16.64 -23.47
N GLY A 476 -7.47 -16.60 -24.69
CA GLY A 476 -7.67 -15.52 -25.66
C GLY A 476 -6.40 -15.16 -26.41
N ASP A 477 -6.32 -13.90 -26.87
CA ASP A 477 -5.20 -13.39 -27.66
C ASP A 477 -3.96 -13.21 -26.80
N ILE A 478 -2.83 -13.76 -27.24
CA ILE A 478 -1.56 -13.68 -26.54
C ILE A 478 -0.68 -12.62 -27.15
N GLU A 479 -0.24 -11.68 -26.34
CA GLU A 479 0.74 -10.66 -26.68
C GLU A 479 2.01 -10.81 -25.83
N PHE A 480 3.18 -10.61 -26.46
CA PHE A 480 4.46 -10.56 -25.76
C PHE A 480 4.82 -9.11 -25.45
N ILE A 481 5.14 -8.84 -24.20
CA ILE A 481 5.54 -7.51 -23.76
C ILE A 481 6.81 -7.56 -22.90
N ASP A 482 7.53 -6.44 -22.85
CA ASP A 482 8.62 -6.25 -21.90
C ASP A 482 8.11 -5.75 -20.53
N ALA A 483 9.03 -5.54 -19.58
CA ALA A 483 8.71 -5.07 -18.23
C ALA A 483 8.24 -3.58 -18.19
N ASP A 484 8.22 -2.88 -19.30
CA ASP A 484 7.66 -1.54 -19.47
C ASP A 484 6.33 -1.57 -20.27
N GLY A 485 5.82 -2.78 -20.58
CA GLY A 485 4.57 -2.98 -21.33
C GLY A 485 4.67 -2.74 -22.84
N ARG A 486 5.89 -2.65 -23.38
CA ARG A 486 6.09 -2.49 -24.81
C ARG A 486 6.00 -3.85 -25.50
N ARG A 487 5.30 -3.92 -26.63
CA ARG A 487 5.25 -5.16 -27.42
C ARG A 487 6.64 -5.56 -27.88
N VAL A 488 6.94 -6.82 -27.73
CA VAL A 488 8.17 -7.44 -28.24
C VAL A 488 7.81 -8.47 -29.31
N PRO A 489 8.69 -8.71 -30.31
CA PRO A 489 8.43 -9.67 -31.38
C PRO A 489 8.17 -11.08 -30.89
#